data_e776c036ad48c9cfa1836a76c26a91f0
#
_entry.id   e776c036ad48c9cfa1836a76c26a91f0
#
_cell.length_a   1.000
_cell.length_b   1.000
_cell.length_c   1.000
_cell.angle_alpha   90.00
_cell.angle_beta   90.00
_cell.angle_gamma   90.00
#
_symmetry.space_group_name_H-M   'P 1'
#
loop_
_entity.id
_entity.type
_entity.pdbx_description
1 polymer ?
#
loop_
_entity_poly.entity_id
_entity_poly.type
_entity_poly.pdbx_seq_one_letter_code
_entity_poly.pdbx_strand_id
1 'polypeptide(L)'
;MAPNRYNRFVHFNRLHDWNLTSAQARDLQNRLALDVCRLGNVAEPRFIAGIDVSTPFRARGMGTAAVVVLEYPGLELVETQTVRGNIDFPYVPGLLTFREAPLILQAFEKITHTPDLFIVDGQGIAHPRRLGIAAHLGLFFDTPTIGCAKSRLCGTYIEPASEAGNFTELLDNGESIGAVLRTKNNVKPLFISVGNKISIEDAIFWIMRCCRGYRLPEPTRFAHQAAGKFNTGANLQQT
;
A
#
# COMPACT_ATOMS: atom_id res chain seq x y z
N MET A 1 -14.60 -23.59 26.63
CA MET A 1 -13.24 -23.07 26.36
C MET A 1 -13.21 -22.54 24.94
N ALA A 2 -13.11 -21.24 24.75
CA ALA A 2 -12.94 -20.65 23.41
C ALA A 2 -11.54 -21.00 22.88
N PRO A 3 -11.39 -21.34 21.60
CA PRO A 3 -10.07 -21.64 21.03
C PRO A 3 -9.18 -20.40 21.08
N ASN A 4 -7.98 -20.60 21.57
CA ASN A 4 -6.93 -19.58 21.68
C ASN A 4 -6.58 -19.03 20.27
N ARG A 5 -6.98 -17.77 19.97
CA ARG A 5 -6.80 -17.10 18.66
C ARG A 5 -5.41 -16.51 18.45
N TYR A 6 -4.45 -16.76 19.35
CA TYR A 6 -3.17 -16.04 19.40
C TYR A 6 -1.99 -16.77 18.73
N ASN A 7 -2.20 -17.82 17.94
CA ASN A 7 -1.11 -18.53 17.28
C ASN A 7 -1.42 -18.84 15.80
N ARG A 8 -1.80 -17.83 15.02
CA ARG A 8 -1.84 -17.92 13.55
C ARG A 8 -0.73 -17.02 13.02
N PHE A 9 0.35 -17.63 12.55
CA PHE A 9 1.22 -16.97 11.60
C PHE A 9 0.35 -16.49 10.44
N VAL A 10 0.46 -15.21 10.12
CA VAL A 10 -0.29 -14.66 9.00
C VAL A 10 0.32 -15.26 7.73
N HIS A 11 -0.47 -16.01 6.99
CA HIS A 11 -0.03 -16.64 5.75
C HIS A 11 -0.42 -15.76 4.56
N PHE A 12 0.42 -15.76 3.55
CA PHE A 12 0.10 -15.19 2.24
C PHE A 12 0.27 -16.24 1.14
N ASN A 13 -0.43 -16.05 0.02
CA ASN A 13 -0.34 -16.91 -1.14
C ASN A 13 0.99 -16.68 -1.86
N ARG A 14 1.75 -17.75 -2.13
CA ARG A 14 2.95 -17.64 -2.94
C ARG A 14 2.56 -17.71 -4.42
N LEU A 15 2.47 -16.55 -5.08
CA LEU A 15 1.97 -16.46 -6.45
C LEU A 15 3.06 -16.70 -7.50
N HIS A 16 4.31 -16.34 -7.19
CA HIS A 16 5.45 -16.45 -8.12
C HIS A 16 6.78 -16.25 -7.38
N ASP A 17 7.87 -16.52 -8.08
CA ASP A 17 9.22 -16.17 -7.62
C ASP A 17 9.58 -14.74 -8.02
N TRP A 18 10.49 -14.13 -7.25
CA TRP A 18 10.91 -12.74 -7.44
C TRP A 18 12.12 -12.58 -8.38
N ASN A 19 12.83 -13.67 -8.71
CA ASN A 19 13.97 -13.63 -9.61
C ASN A 19 13.54 -13.61 -11.08
N LEU A 20 13.13 -12.43 -11.56
CA LEU A 20 12.56 -12.21 -12.88
C LEU A 20 13.32 -11.11 -13.62
N THR A 21 13.41 -11.23 -14.93
CA THR A 21 13.77 -10.12 -15.82
C THR A 21 12.66 -9.08 -15.87
N SER A 22 12.98 -7.86 -16.29
CA SER A 22 11.95 -6.80 -16.46
C SER A 22 10.88 -7.16 -17.49
N ALA A 23 11.19 -7.97 -18.50
CA ALA A 23 10.20 -8.45 -19.46
C ALA A 23 9.24 -9.45 -18.80
N GLN A 24 9.78 -10.47 -18.13
CA GLN A 24 8.99 -11.45 -17.39
C GLN A 24 8.10 -10.80 -16.31
N ALA A 25 8.63 -9.77 -15.62
CA ALA A 25 7.88 -9.02 -14.63
C ALA A 25 6.68 -8.27 -15.24
N ARG A 26 6.82 -7.68 -16.45
CA ARG A 26 5.71 -7.05 -17.17
C ARG A 26 4.66 -8.07 -17.61
N ASP A 27 5.10 -9.21 -18.15
CA ASP A 27 4.20 -10.28 -18.59
C ASP A 27 3.42 -10.85 -17.40
N LEU A 28 4.09 -11.02 -16.27
CA LEU A 28 3.46 -11.45 -15.03
C LEU A 28 2.43 -10.42 -14.53
N GLN A 29 2.74 -9.12 -14.57
CA GLN A 29 1.77 -8.08 -14.21
C GLN A 29 0.52 -8.14 -15.09
N ASN A 30 0.68 -8.30 -16.40
CA ASN A 30 -0.46 -8.37 -17.32
C ASN A 30 -1.37 -9.58 -17.01
N ARG A 31 -0.80 -10.71 -16.60
CA ARG A 31 -1.58 -11.91 -16.20
C ARG A 31 -2.27 -11.72 -14.87
N LEU A 32 -1.54 -11.33 -13.83
CA LEU A 32 -2.08 -11.18 -12.47
C LEU A 32 -3.10 -10.03 -12.35
N ALA A 33 -3.04 -9.02 -13.23
CA ALA A 33 -4.02 -7.94 -13.25
C ALA A 33 -5.46 -8.45 -13.48
N LEU A 34 -5.62 -9.59 -14.14
CA LEU A 34 -6.93 -10.21 -14.41
C LEU A 34 -7.55 -10.84 -13.15
N ASP A 35 -6.73 -11.17 -12.17
CA ASP A 35 -7.15 -11.79 -10.91
C ASP A 35 -7.56 -10.76 -9.84
N VAL A 36 -7.33 -9.45 -10.10
CA VAL A 36 -7.67 -8.38 -9.16
C VAL A 36 -9.19 -8.23 -9.05
N CYS A 37 -9.72 -8.50 -7.86
CA CYS A 37 -11.13 -8.25 -7.56
C CYS A 37 -11.33 -6.77 -7.22
N ARG A 38 -12.11 -6.07 -8.05
CA ARG A 38 -12.44 -4.64 -7.89
C ARG A 38 -13.77 -4.41 -7.17
N LEU A 39 -14.36 -5.49 -6.64
CA LEU A 39 -15.61 -5.48 -5.92
C LEU A 39 -15.37 -5.97 -4.50
N GLY A 40 -16.25 -5.56 -3.61
CA GLY A 40 -16.22 -5.94 -2.20
C GLY A 40 -16.31 -4.72 -1.29
N ASN A 41 -16.52 -5.00 -0.03
CA ASN A 41 -16.58 -4.01 1.03
C ASN A 41 -15.92 -4.55 2.30
N VAL A 42 -15.59 -3.65 3.21
CA VAL A 42 -15.10 -3.98 4.55
C VAL A 42 -16.10 -3.39 5.54
N ALA A 43 -16.90 -4.23 6.19
CA ALA A 43 -17.99 -3.74 7.05
C ALA A 43 -17.47 -3.24 8.40
N GLU A 44 -16.75 -4.08 9.13
CA GLU A 44 -16.29 -3.80 10.51
C GLU A 44 -14.86 -4.33 10.70
N PRO A 45 -13.84 -3.64 10.18
CA PRO A 45 -12.46 -4.07 10.40
C PRO A 45 -12.08 -3.80 11.86
N ARG A 46 -11.46 -4.77 12.50
CA ARG A 46 -10.81 -4.57 13.78
C ARG A 46 -9.39 -4.04 13.61
N PHE A 47 -8.66 -4.60 12.66
CA PHE A 47 -7.28 -4.23 12.42
C PHE A 47 -7.08 -3.70 11.00
N ILE A 48 -6.49 -2.51 10.91
CA ILE A 48 -6.13 -1.87 9.63
C ILE A 48 -4.61 -1.76 9.58
N ALA A 49 -4.00 -2.35 8.53
CA ALA A 49 -2.56 -2.27 8.36
C ALA A 49 -2.16 -1.16 7.39
N GLY A 50 -1.02 -0.52 7.69
CA GLY A 50 -0.32 0.39 6.80
C GLY A 50 0.98 -0.20 6.31
N ILE A 51 1.33 0.04 5.04
CA ILE A 51 2.56 -0.45 4.42
C ILE A 51 3.28 0.70 3.71
N ASP A 52 4.58 0.84 3.97
CA ASP A 52 5.46 1.75 3.23
C ASP A 52 6.89 1.17 3.15
N VAL A 53 7.64 1.61 2.16
CA VAL A 53 9.04 1.23 1.98
C VAL A 53 9.90 2.46 1.73
N SER A 54 10.94 2.61 2.53
CA SER A 54 11.99 3.61 2.29
C SER A 54 13.15 2.96 1.53
N THR A 55 13.38 3.41 0.30
CA THR A 55 14.46 2.92 -0.57
C THR A 55 15.33 4.05 -1.07
N PRO A 56 16.64 3.79 -1.36
CA PRO A 56 17.45 4.76 -2.07
C PRO A 56 16.85 5.05 -3.45
N PHE A 57 16.73 6.34 -3.78
CA PHE A 57 16.16 6.75 -5.06
C PHE A 57 17.05 6.31 -6.23
N ARG A 58 16.49 5.51 -7.16
CA ARG A 58 17.13 4.98 -8.38
C ARG A 58 18.39 4.15 -8.19
N ALA A 59 18.87 3.92 -6.97
CA ALA A 59 20.07 3.12 -6.71
C ALA A 59 19.71 1.72 -6.18
N ARG A 60 20.62 0.76 -6.35
CA ARG A 60 20.64 -0.45 -5.54
C ARG A 60 21.14 -0.09 -4.15
N GLY A 61 20.70 -0.80 -3.14
CA GLY A 61 21.14 -0.55 -1.76
C GLY A 61 20.18 -1.08 -0.73
N MET A 62 20.38 -0.67 0.49
CA MET A 62 19.54 -1.10 1.61
C MET A 62 18.21 -0.34 1.59
N GLY A 63 17.10 -1.08 1.56
CA GLY A 63 15.76 -0.57 1.80
C GLY A 63 15.24 -0.98 3.17
N THR A 64 14.22 -0.28 3.64
CA THR A 64 13.50 -0.62 4.88
C THR A 64 12.01 -0.68 4.58
N ALA A 65 11.41 -1.84 4.68
CA ALA A 65 9.96 -2.03 4.64
C ALA A 65 9.38 -1.94 6.06
N ALA A 66 8.20 -1.35 6.18
CA ALA A 66 7.43 -1.30 7.40
C ALA A 66 5.99 -1.77 7.15
N VAL A 67 5.53 -2.63 8.03
CA VAL A 67 4.12 -3.01 8.19
C VAL A 67 3.71 -2.61 9.59
N VAL A 68 2.70 -1.77 9.70
CA VAL A 68 2.12 -1.34 10.97
C VAL A 68 0.68 -1.81 11.06
N VAL A 69 0.21 -2.15 12.25
CA VAL A 69 -1.19 -2.54 12.48
C VAL A 69 -1.80 -1.59 13.50
N LEU A 70 -2.97 -1.06 13.17
CA LEU A 70 -3.75 -0.15 14.01
C LEU A 70 -5.07 -0.81 14.36
N GLU A 71 -5.51 -0.66 15.61
CA GLU A 71 -6.83 -1.12 16.06
C GLU A 71 -7.88 -0.02 15.79
N TYR A 72 -8.91 -0.39 15.02
CA TYR A 72 -10.03 0.50 14.71
C TYR A 72 -11.13 0.34 15.78
N PRO A 73 -11.88 1.39 16.15
CA PRO A 73 -11.99 2.70 15.48
C PRO A 73 -11.00 3.77 15.96
N GLY A 74 -10.27 3.55 17.04
CA GLY A 74 -9.39 4.56 17.64
C GLY A 74 -8.15 4.87 16.79
N LEU A 75 -7.70 3.90 15.98
CA LEU A 75 -6.47 3.93 15.19
C LEU A 75 -5.21 3.96 16.07
N GLU A 76 -5.28 3.30 17.23
CA GLU A 76 -4.14 3.08 18.09
C GLU A 76 -3.17 2.11 17.42
N LEU A 77 -1.89 2.47 17.42
CA LEU A 77 -0.83 1.61 16.88
C LEU A 77 -0.59 0.43 17.84
N VAL A 78 -0.95 -0.78 17.41
CA VAL A 78 -0.81 -2.01 18.22
C VAL A 78 0.37 -2.87 17.83
N GLU A 79 0.87 -2.75 16.58
CA GLU A 79 2.02 -3.52 16.14
C GLU A 79 2.82 -2.77 15.07
N THR A 80 4.15 -2.95 15.09
CA THR A 80 5.06 -2.45 14.05
C THR A 80 6.11 -3.49 13.76
N GLN A 81 6.19 -3.93 12.51
CA GLN A 81 7.25 -4.79 12.02
C GLN A 81 8.03 -4.09 10.93
N THR A 82 9.35 -4.15 11.03
CA THR A 82 10.26 -3.60 10.03
C THR A 82 11.27 -4.64 9.58
N VAL A 83 11.60 -4.59 8.30
CA VAL A 83 12.67 -5.38 7.71
C VAL A 83 13.57 -4.48 6.89
N ARG A 84 14.87 -4.60 7.13
CA ARG A 84 15.90 -3.93 6.35
C ARG A 84 16.66 -4.96 5.54
N GLY A 85 16.82 -4.72 4.25
CA GLY A 85 17.50 -5.66 3.35
C GLY A 85 17.90 -5.03 2.03
N ASN A 86 18.65 -5.81 1.24
CA ASN A 86 19.09 -5.38 -0.08
C ASN A 86 17.91 -5.26 -1.05
N ILE A 87 17.99 -4.25 -1.90
CA ILE A 87 17.11 -4.04 -3.04
C ILE A 87 17.88 -4.43 -4.30
N ASP A 88 17.61 -5.62 -4.81
CA ASP A 88 18.35 -6.19 -5.94
C ASP A 88 17.71 -5.87 -7.30
N PHE A 89 16.39 -5.76 -7.35
CA PHE A 89 15.67 -5.43 -8.58
C PHE A 89 15.94 -3.98 -9.02
N PRO A 90 16.30 -3.73 -10.29
CA PRO A 90 16.61 -2.39 -10.77
C PRO A 90 15.39 -1.47 -10.71
N TYR A 91 15.65 -0.16 -10.61
CA TYR A 91 14.56 0.82 -10.73
C TYR A 91 14.07 0.87 -12.19
N VAL A 92 12.87 0.36 -12.41
CA VAL A 92 12.17 0.41 -13.69
C VAL A 92 10.77 0.97 -13.44
N PRO A 93 10.38 2.10 -14.06
CA PRO A 93 9.03 2.66 -13.90
C PRO A 93 7.94 1.61 -14.17
N GLY A 94 6.98 1.52 -13.25
CA GLY A 94 5.91 0.53 -13.29
C GLY A 94 6.29 -0.88 -12.83
N LEU A 95 7.50 -1.11 -12.29
CA LEU A 95 7.91 -2.38 -11.71
C LEU A 95 8.30 -2.25 -10.22
N LEU A 96 7.74 -1.25 -9.53
CA LEU A 96 8.04 -0.96 -8.13
C LEU A 96 7.85 -2.17 -7.21
N THR A 97 6.80 -2.95 -7.44
CA THR A 97 6.47 -4.12 -6.64
C THR A 97 7.62 -5.12 -6.58
N PHE A 98 8.27 -5.41 -7.72
CA PHE A 98 9.38 -6.37 -7.78
C PHE A 98 10.61 -5.91 -7.02
N ARG A 99 10.67 -4.63 -6.75
CA ARG A 99 11.73 -3.98 -5.99
C ARG A 99 11.46 -4.02 -4.49
N GLU A 100 10.21 -3.84 -4.07
CA GLU A 100 9.84 -3.55 -2.68
C GLU A 100 9.10 -4.70 -1.99
N ALA A 101 8.26 -5.44 -2.70
CA ALA A 101 7.45 -6.49 -2.11
C ALA A 101 8.24 -7.60 -1.40
N PRO A 102 9.44 -8.04 -1.85
CA PRO A 102 10.20 -9.03 -1.11
C PRO A 102 10.48 -8.64 0.36
N LEU A 103 10.78 -7.36 0.62
CA LEU A 103 10.99 -6.87 1.98
C LEU A 103 9.67 -6.70 2.75
N ILE A 104 8.61 -6.26 2.05
CA ILE A 104 7.27 -6.13 2.64
C ILE A 104 6.77 -7.49 3.12
N LEU A 105 6.89 -8.53 2.31
CA LEU A 105 6.45 -9.89 2.66
C LEU A 105 7.22 -10.43 3.86
N GLN A 106 8.54 -10.20 3.94
CA GLN A 106 9.34 -10.55 5.10
C GLN A 106 8.92 -9.80 6.38
N ALA A 107 8.47 -8.54 6.26
CA ALA A 107 7.93 -7.80 7.40
C ALA A 107 6.53 -8.32 7.78
N PHE A 108 5.72 -8.65 6.77
CA PHE A 108 4.39 -9.21 6.97
C PHE A 108 4.42 -10.57 7.68
N GLU A 109 5.37 -11.45 7.37
CA GLU A 109 5.53 -12.74 8.06
C GLU A 109 5.74 -12.61 9.57
N LYS A 110 6.15 -11.42 10.05
CA LYS A 110 6.43 -11.17 11.46
C LYS A 110 5.24 -10.62 12.23
N ILE A 111 4.16 -10.19 11.56
CA ILE A 111 2.99 -9.65 12.25
C ILE A 111 2.21 -10.77 12.95
N THR A 112 1.63 -10.42 14.08
CA THR A 112 0.84 -11.32 14.93
C THR A 112 -0.66 -11.00 14.92
N HIS A 113 -1.01 -9.75 14.61
CA HIS A 113 -2.39 -9.32 14.41
C HIS A 113 -2.76 -9.47 12.93
N THR A 114 -3.83 -10.19 12.62
CA THR A 114 -4.32 -10.37 11.25
C THR A 114 -5.11 -9.15 10.81
N PRO A 115 -4.64 -8.35 9.84
CA PRO A 115 -5.40 -7.20 9.35
C PRO A 115 -6.63 -7.61 8.53
N ASP A 116 -7.69 -6.82 8.67
CA ASP A 116 -8.92 -6.96 7.88
C ASP A 116 -8.88 -6.05 6.63
N LEU A 117 -8.01 -5.03 6.64
CA LEU A 117 -7.83 -4.07 5.57
C LEU A 117 -6.36 -3.61 5.51
N PHE A 118 -5.81 -3.51 4.28
CA PHE A 118 -4.49 -2.94 4.04
C PHE A 118 -4.57 -1.60 3.31
N ILE A 119 -3.80 -0.61 3.76
CA ILE A 119 -3.58 0.66 3.05
C ILE A 119 -2.10 0.77 2.72
N VAL A 120 -1.77 0.74 1.44
CA VAL A 120 -0.39 0.69 0.93
C VAL A 120 0.00 2.05 0.36
N ASP A 121 1.16 2.59 0.74
CA ASP A 121 1.72 3.80 0.11
C ASP A 121 2.21 3.45 -1.31
N GLY A 122 1.30 3.53 -2.26
CA GLY A 122 1.53 3.20 -3.67
C GLY A 122 0.24 2.98 -4.44
N GLN A 123 0.38 2.66 -5.71
CA GLN A 123 -0.75 2.45 -6.60
C GLN A 123 -1.33 1.04 -6.49
N GLY A 124 -2.66 0.95 -6.58
CA GLY A 124 -3.38 -0.28 -6.89
C GLY A 124 -3.54 -0.46 -8.40
N ILE A 125 -4.79 -0.51 -8.88
CA ILE A 125 -5.07 -0.59 -10.34
C ILE A 125 -4.77 0.70 -11.10
N ALA A 126 -4.51 1.84 -10.42
CA ALA A 126 -4.06 3.09 -11.05
C ALA A 126 -2.62 2.97 -11.59
N HIS A 127 -2.41 2.00 -12.46
CA HIS A 127 -1.14 1.56 -12.99
C HIS A 127 -1.27 1.22 -14.50
N PRO A 128 -0.26 1.46 -15.35
CA PRO A 128 -0.37 1.19 -16.79
C PRO A 128 -0.79 -0.25 -17.13
N ARG A 129 -0.44 -1.23 -16.31
CA ARG A 129 -0.84 -2.65 -16.44
C ARG A 129 -1.87 -3.07 -15.40
N ARG A 130 -2.56 -2.13 -14.74
CA ARG A 130 -3.58 -2.38 -13.72
C ARG A 130 -3.11 -3.24 -12.54
N LEU A 131 -1.79 -3.35 -12.35
CA LEU A 131 -1.17 -4.07 -11.22
C LEU A 131 -0.02 -3.24 -10.62
N GLY A 132 -0.34 -2.25 -9.81
CA GLY A 132 0.60 -1.55 -8.95
C GLY A 132 0.90 -2.34 -7.68
N ILE A 133 1.73 -1.79 -6.80
CA ILE A 133 2.18 -2.49 -5.59
C ILE A 133 1.03 -2.91 -4.67
N ALA A 134 0.02 -2.06 -4.47
CA ALA A 134 -1.12 -2.39 -3.62
C ALA A 134 -1.97 -3.51 -4.22
N ALA A 135 -2.19 -3.53 -5.54
CA ALA A 135 -2.94 -4.60 -6.19
C ALA A 135 -2.17 -5.92 -6.15
N HIS A 136 -0.88 -5.89 -6.39
CA HIS A 136 -0.05 -7.08 -6.35
C HIS A 136 0.03 -7.69 -4.93
N LEU A 137 0.26 -6.86 -3.90
CA LEU A 137 0.24 -7.29 -2.50
C LEU A 137 -1.15 -7.79 -2.08
N GLY A 138 -2.22 -7.16 -2.57
CA GLY A 138 -3.59 -7.59 -2.29
C GLY A 138 -3.90 -9.00 -2.78
N LEU A 139 -3.31 -9.42 -3.90
CA LEU A 139 -3.39 -10.82 -4.39
C LEU A 139 -2.59 -11.77 -3.47
N PHE A 140 -1.41 -11.37 -2.97
CA PHE A 140 -0.64 -12.17 -2.02
C PHE A 140 -1.39 -12.34 -0.70
N PHE A 141 -1.95 -11.27 -0.15
CA PHE A 141 -2.64 -11.29 1.14
C PHE A 141 -4.03 -11.90 1.08
N ASP A 142 -4.64 -11.93 -0.12
CA ASP A 142 -6.03 -12.34 -0.36
C ASP A 142 -7.04 -11.59 0.53
N THR A 143 -6.72 -10.34 0.88
CA THR A 143 -7.45 -9.47 1.81
C THR A 143 -7.73 -8.13 1.15
N PRO A 144 -8.83 -7.41 1.53
CA PRO A 144 -9.11 -6.07 1.06
C PRO A 144 -7.90 -5.15 1.16
N THR A 145 -7.53 -4.52 0.03
CA THR A 145 -6.31 -3.71 -0.07
C THR A 145 -6.56 -2.45 -0.88
N ILE A 146 -6.09 -1.32 -0.38
CA ILE A 146 -6.21 0.02 -1.00
C ILE A 146 -4.83 0.54 -1.35
N GLY A 147 -4.67 1.04 -2.57
CA GLY A 147 -3.54 1.88 -2.96
C GLY A 147 -3.81 3.34 -2.60
N CYS A 148 -2.89 3.96 -1.87
CA CYS A 148 -2.95 5.34 -1.41
C CYS A 148 -1.66 6.07 -1.78
N ALA A 149 -1.55 6.54 -3.02
CA ALA A 149 -0.33 7.13 -3.53
C ALA A 149 -0.28 8.66 -3.37
N LYS A 150 0.91 9.19 -3.13
CA LYS A 150 1.18 10.63 -2.95
C LYS A 150 1.21 11.41 -4.28
N SER A 151 1.36 10.70 -5.41
CA SER A 151 1.48 11.27 -6.75
C SER A 151 0.85 10.36 -7.80
N ARG A 152 0.42 10.96 -8.93
CA ARG A 152 -0.13 10.23 -10.07
C ARG A 152 0.97 9.44 -10.79
N LEU A 153 0.66 8.21 -11.16
CA LEU A 153 1.50 7.37 -12.02
C LEU A 153 1.01 7.38 -13.50
N CYS A 154 -0.30 7.26 -13.71
CA CYS A 154 -0.93 7.29 -15.04
C CYS A 154 -2.33 7.91 -14.94
N GLY A 155 -3.00 8.03 -16.08
CA GLY A 155 -4.35 8.58 -16.18
C GLY A 155 -4.40 10.11 -16.16
N THR A 156 -5.61 10.64 -16.28
CA THR A 156 -5.96 12.07 -16.25
C THR A 156 -7.09 12.32 -15.27
N TYR A 157 -7.20 13.52 -14.75
CA TYR A 157 -8.24 13.90 -13.78
C TYR A 157 -8.52 15.39 -13.85
N ILE A 158 -9.67 15.79 -13.33
CA ILE A 158 -10.00 17.18 -13.00
C ILE A 158 -9.61 17.41 -11.55
N GLU A 159 -8.96 18.53 -11.24
CA GLU A 159 -8.55 18.82 -9.84
C GLU A 159 -9.78 18.87 -8.92
N PRO A 160 -9.82 18.09 -7.83
CA PRO A 160 -10.94 18.14 -6.90
C PRO A 160 -10.96 19.46 -6.14
N ALA A 161 -12.16 19.87 -5.68
CA ALA A 161 -12.33 21.04 -4.83
C ALA A 161 -11.42 21.02 -3.60
N SER A 162 -11.21 22.19 -2.99
CA SER A 162 -10.19 22.39 -1.94
C SER A 162 -10.52 21.77 -0.59
N GLU A 163 -11.80 21.48 -0.34
CA GLU A 163 -12.29 20.97 0.93
C GLU A 163 -12.07 19.46 1.06
N ALA A 164 -11.80 19.00 2.27
CA ALA A 164 -11.64 17.59 2.58
C ALA A 164 -12.92 16.79 2.26
N GLY A 165 -12.74 15.59 1.72
CA GLY A 165 -13.81 14.70 1.28
C GLY A 165 -14.15 14.85 -0.20
N ASN A 166 -13.80 15.99 -0.86
CA ASN A 166 -14.01 16.12 -2.29
C ASN A 166 -13.07 15.22 -3.06
N PHE A 167 -13.59 14.60 -4.11
CA PHE A 167 -12.81 13.77 -5.03
C PHE A 167 -13.30 13.90 -6.47
N THR A 168 -12.44 13.49 -7.40
CA THR A 168 -12.75 13.34 -8.82
C THR A 168 -12.23 11.99 -9.29
N GLU A 169 -12.77 11.49 -10.38
CA GLU A 169 -12.29 10.25 -10.98
C GLU A 169 -10.87 10.42 -11.58
N LEU A 170 -10.08 9.37 -11.45
CA LEU A 170 -8.84 9.19 -12.19
C LEU A 170 -9.12 8.28 -13.37
N LEU A 171 -9.08 8.84 -14.58
CA LEU A 171 -9.44 8.15 -15.83
C LEU A 171 -8.19 7.82 -16.65
N ASP A 172 -8.16 6.63 -17.25
CA ASP A 172 -7.12 6.23 -18.20
C ASP A 172 -7.76 5.49 -19.38
N ASN A 173 -7.69 6.10 -20.58
CA ASN A 173 -8.36 5.63 -21.80
C ASN A 173 -9.88 5.40 -21.61
N GLY A 174 -10.55 6.26 -20.84
CA GLY A 174 -11.98 6.18 -20.57
C GLY A 174 -12.37 5.18 -19.46
N GLU A 175 -11.42 4.44 -18.90
CA GLU A 175 -11.62 3.56 -17.73
C GLU A 175 -11.38 4.34 -16.44
N SER A 176 -12.30 4.22 -15.47
CA SER A 176 -12.06 4.71 -14.11
C SER A 176 -11.11 3.76 -13.38
N ILE A 177 -9.90 4.24 -13.08
CA ILE A 177 -8.83 3.47 -12.43
C ILE A 177 -8.59 3.87 -10.98
N GLY A 178 -9.35 4.84 -10.48
CA GLY A 178 -9.24 5.32 -9.11
C GLY A 178 -9.89 6.67 -8.90
N ALA A 179 -9.56 7.29 -7.79
CA ALA A 179 -10.02 8.61 -7.40
C ALA A 179 -8.86 9.51 -6.97
N VAL A 180 -9.01 10.80 -7.24
CA VAL A 180 -8.13 11.87 -6.74
C VAL A 180 -8.84 12.53 -5.58
N LEU A 181 -8.41 12.23 -4.36
CA LEU A 181 -9.13 12.53 -3.12
C LEU A 181 -8.42 13.61 -2.30
N ARG A 182 -9.17 14.63 -1.90
CA ARG A 182 -8.74 15.66 -0.95
C ARG A 182 -8.98 15.18 0.47
N THR A 183 -7.96 14.75 1.17
CA THR A 183 -8.09 14.24 2.56
C THR A 183 -8.00 15.32 3.63
N LYS A 184 -7.55 16.53 3.26
CA LYS A 184 -7.43 17.69 4.14
C LYS A 184 -7.61 18.96 3.31
N ASN A 185 -8.24 20.01 3.92
CA ASN A 185 -8.45 21.28 3.25
C ASN A 185 -7.15 21.91 2.76
N ASN A 186 -7.15 22.41 1.53
CA ASN A 186 -6.06 23.18 0.92
C ASN A 186 -4.71 22.45 0.85
N VAL A 187 -4.68 21.10 0.86
CA VAL A 187 -3.45 20.31 0.63
C VAL A 187 -3.55 19.53 -0.68
N LYS A 188 -2.41 19.11 -1.23
CA LYS A 188 -2.37 18.27 -2.44
C LYS A 188 -3.19 17.00 -2.23
N PRO A 189 -4.04 16.57 -3.19
CA PRO A 189 -4.83 15.36 -3.06
C PRO A 189 -3.95 14.10 -3.03
N LEU A 190 -4.57 12.97 -2.68
CA LEU A 190 -4.02 11.62 -2.80
C LEU A 190 -4.67 10.90 -3.97
N PHE A 191 -3.97 9.92 -4.51
CA PHE A 191 -4.42 9.06 -5.60
C PHE A 191 -4.82 7.72 -5.02
N ILE A 192 -6.13 7.49 -4.92
CA ILE A 192 -6.72 6.30 -4.32
C ILE A 192 -7.10 5.34 -5.43
N SER A 193 -6.74 4.08 -5.28
CA SER A 193 -7.14 3.05 -6.24
C SER A 193 -7.36 1.70 -5.56
N VAL A 194 -8.18 0.88 -6.17
CA VAL A 194 -8.42 -0.48 -5.69
C VAL A 194 -7.10 -1.26 -5.71
N GLY A 195 -6.77 -1.89 -4.60
CA GLY A 195 -5.75 -2.93 -4.55
C GLY A 195 -6.36 -4.29 -4.88
N ASN A 196 -7.21 -4.81 -3.98
CA ASN A 196 -7.91 -6.08 -4.17
C ASN A 196 -9.14 -6.14 -3.26
N LYS A 197 -10.20 -6.87 -3.66
CA LYS A 197 -11.40 -7.20 -2.85
C LYS A 197 -12.08 -6.00 -2.18
N ILE A 198 -12.08 -4.85 -2.82
CA ILE A 198 -12.73 -3.63 -2.33
C ILE A 198 -13.22 -2.80 -3.52
N SER A 199 -14.34 -2.09 -3.36
CA SER A 199 -14.81 -1.10 -4.34
C SER A 199 -14.05 0.21 -4.20
N ILE A 200 -14.13 1.09 -5.21
CA ILE A 200 -13.48 2.41 -5.12
C ILE A 200 -14.20 3.31 -4.11
N GLU A 201 -15.51 3.19 -3.98
CA GLU A 201 -16.34 3.91 -3.03
C GLU A 201 -15.93 3.55 -1.60
N ASP A 202 -15.79 2.26 -1.30
CA ASP A 202 -15.32 1.78 -0.01
C ASP A 202 -13.87 2.17 0.26
N ALA A 203 -13.02 2.15 -0.76
CA ALA A 203 -11.64 2.62 -0.62
C ALA A 203 -11.59 4.10 -0.22
N ILE A 204 -12.38 4.97 -0.86
CA ILE A 204 -12.49 6.39 -0.50
C ILE A 204 -13.01 6.53 0.94
N PHE A 205 -14.09 5.81 1.28
CA PHE A 205 -14.67 5.81 2.62
C PHE A 205 -13.63 5.47 3.69
N TRP A 206 -12.89 4.36 3.52
CA TRP A 206 -11.90 3.92 4.50
C TRP A 206 -10.67 4.82 4.59
N ILE A 207 -10.22 5.41 3.48
CA ILE A 207 -9.17 6.42 3.51
C ILE A 207 -9.59 7.61 4.38
N MET A 208 -10.81 8.14 4.18
CA MET A 208 -11.32 9.27 4.98
C MET A 208 -11.50 8.90 6.45
N ARG A 209 -11.99 7.69 6.75
CA ARG A 209 -12.13 7.18 8.14
C ARG A 209 -10.80 7.01 8.86
N CYS A 210 -9.72 6.78 8.12
CA CYS A 210 -8.37 6.67 8.67
C CYS A 210 -7.62 8.01 8.76
N CYS A 211 -8.19 9.13 8.31
CA CYS A 211 -7.56 10.45 8.44
C CYS A 211 -7.80 11.06 9.83
N ARG A 212 -6.77 11.66 10.42
CA ARG A 212 -6.80 12.37 11.71
C ARG A 212 -6.14 13.76 11.58
N GLY A 213 -6.64 14.56 10.61
CA GLY A 213 -6.16 15.94 10.41
C GLY A 213 -4.83 16.04 9.64
N TYR A 214 -4.24 14.95 9.20
CA TYR A 214 -3.10 14.90 8.30
C TYR A 214 -3.54 14.62 6.86
N ARG A 215 -2.64 14.91 5.88
CA ARG A 215 -2.86 14.54 4.48
C ARG A 215 -2.90 13.02 4.30
N LEU A 216 -1.96 12.31 4.92
CA LEU A 216 -1.91 10.85 4.86
C LEU A 216 -2.86 10.25 5.91
N PRO A 217 -3.57 9.16 5.59
CA PRO A 217 -4.28 8.37 6.59
C PRO A 217 -3.29 7.76 7.59
N GLU A 218 -3.73 7.57 8.82
CA GLU A 218 -2.86 7.11 9.92
C GLU A 218 -2.07 5.83 9.60
N PRO A 219 -2.66 4.78 8.96
CA PRO A 219 -1.89 3.58 8.66
C PRO A 219 -0.66 3.86 7.79
N THR A 220 -0.81 4.58 6.68
CA THR A 220 0.35 4.92 5.82
C THR A 220 1.27 5.96 6.46
N ARG A 221 0.74 6.85 7.30
CA ARG A 221 1.55 7.83 8.04
C ARG A 221 2.48 7.15 9.05
N PHE A 222 1.98 6.20 9.83
CA PHE A 222 2.79 5.42 10.77
C PHE A 222 3.78 4.50 10.04
N ALA A 223 3.37 3.85 8.95
CA ALA A 223 4.26 3.03 8.14
C ALA A 223 5.42 3.85 7.57
N HIS A 224 5.13 5.05 7.05
CA HIS A 224 6.13 5.98 6.54
C HIS A 224 7.15 6.39 7.62
N GLN A 225 6.67 6.72 8.82
CA GLN A 225 7.55 7.04 9.94
C GLN A 225 8.41 5.83 10.37
N ALA A 226 7.84 4.63 10.39
CA ALA A 226 8.56 3.42 10.77
C ALA A 226 9.63 3.06 9.73
N ALA A 227 9.33 3.13 8.43
CA ALA A 227 10.29 2.89 7.34
C ALA A 227 11.42 3.93 7.31
N GLY A 228 11.12 5.20 7.66
CA GLY A 228 12.07 6.32 7.65
C GLY A 228 13.06 6.36 8.83
N LYS A 229 12.73 5.77 9.98
CA LYS A 229 13.54 5.86 11.21
C LYS A 229 14.99 5.39 11.05
N PHE A 230 15.25 4.44 10.18
CA PHE A 230 16.60 3.90 9.96
C PHE A 230 17.47 4.76 9.03
N ASN A 231 16.90 5.72 8.30
CA ASN A 231 17.67 6.63 7.44
C ASN A 231 18.22 7.83 8.22
N THR A 232 17.64 8.19 9.36
CA THR A 232 18.09 9.29 10.22
C THR A 232 19.17 8.88 11.22
N GLY A 233 19.30 7.58 11.55
CA GLY A 233 20.29 7.06 12.50
C GLY A 233 21.72 6.93 11.96
N ALA A 234 21.94 7.01 10.64
CA ALA A 234 23.27 6.86 10.04
C ALA A 234 24.13 8.13 10.11
N ASN A 235 23.56 9.29 10.48
CA ASN A 235 24.28 10.56 10.56
C ASN A 235 24.71 10.98 11.98
N LEU A 236 24.50 10.13 13.00
CA LEU A 236 24.84 10.49 14.40
C LEU A 236 26.08 9.76 14.96
N GLN A 237 26.84 9.03 14.13
CA GLN A 237 28.07 8.36 14.57
C GLN A 237 29.34 8.80 13.81
N GLN A 238 29.36 10.00 13.23
CA GLN A 238 30.58 10.60 12.70
C GLN A 238 30.65 12.09 13.14
N THR A 239 30.87 12.32 14.39
CA THR A 239 31.52 13.51 14.94
C THR A 239 32.35 13.11 16.15
#